data_fdf27d1056da80a4d9fd1a25ffa21b4d
#
_entry.id   fdf27d1056da80a4d9fd1a25ffa21b4d
#
_cell.length_a   1.000
_cell.length_b   1.000
_cell.length_c   1.000
_cell.angle_alpha   90.00
_cell.angle_beta   90.00
_cell.angle_gamma   90.00
#
_symmetry.space_group_name_H-M   'P 1'
#
loop_
_entity.id
_entity.type
_entity.pdbx_description
1 polymer ?
#
loop_
_entity_poly.entity_id
_entity_poly.type
_entity_poly.pdbx_seq_one_letter_code
_entity_poly.pdbx_strand_id
1 'polypeptide(L)'
;MRDSRKSQMLWNNYRYRVEDDSIVIEDYCGEELDVSIPAEIEGLPVKKIAPEAFSIHGAMIERVEVPGSVTDIGDGAFKMCMSLEELVLQEGVCRIGENVLLVTAVTQLYLPTTVEKLKCPWEWGKVAIDVAQENQHYFSDGYGLYEKREDGYALVAVRAEDQRVRYTVASNTTVIERHAFEGQMYIQEVELPEGVISIEEEAFESCQALRRIVLPEGLTRICADVFRCCISLEGLELPSTLKDLGEHAVTDTYGWSPSMNGIMY
;
A
#
# COMPACT_ATOMS: atom_id res chain seq x y z
N MET A 1 -39.03 -16.28 -4.91
CA MET A 1 -37.75 -15.87 -5.49
C MET A 1 -37.93 -14.49 -6.12
N ARG A 2 -37.57 -13.43 -5.42
CA ARG A 2 -37.58 -12.06 -5.98
C ARG A 2 -36.28 -11.90 -6.75
N ASP A 3 -36.42 -11.82 -8.07
CA ASP A 3 -35.32 -11.50 -9.00
C ASP A 3 -34.84 -10.06 -8.71
N SER A 4 -33.75 -9.94 -7.95
CA SER A 4 -33.11 -8.66 -7.67
C SER A 4 -32.20 -8.30 -8.83
N ARG A 5 -32.74 -8.09 -10.03
CA ARG A 5 -32.09 -7.22 -11.01
C ARG A 5 -32.22 -5.81 -10.47
N LYS A 6 -31.22 -5.39 -9.67
CA LYS A 6 -31.01 -3.96 -9.40
C LYS A 6 -30.93 -3.30 -10.78
N SER A 7 -31.89 -2.44 -11.11
CA SER A 7 -31.86 -1.65 -12.35
C SER A 7 -30.62 -0.76 -12.29
N GLN A 8 -29.59 -1.11 -13.06
CA GLN A 8 -28.45 -0.25 -13.25
C GLN A 8 -28.92 1.04 -13.91
N MET A 9 -28.71 2.17 -13.26
CA MET A 9 -29.01 3.49 -13.77
C MET A 9 -27.80 4.01 -14.54
N LEU A 10 -28.04 4.80 -15.58
CA LEU A 10 -27.01 5.43 -16.39
C LEU A 10 -27.23 6.95 -16.38
N TRP A 11 -26.19 7.68 -16.01
CA TRP A 11 -26.15 9.13 -16.10
C TRP A 11 -24.84 9.53 -16.81
N ASN A 12 -24.96 10.20 -17.97
CA ASN A 12 -23.82 10.40 -18.85
C ASN A 12 -23.05 9.07 -19.07
N ASN A 13 -21.77 9.03 -18.69
CA ASN A 13 -20.89 7.87 -18.86
C ASN A 13 -20.77 7.01 -17.61
N TYR A 14 -21.61 7.22 -16.57
CA TYR A 14 -21.55 6.51 -15.30
C TYR A 14 -22.73 5.58 -15.12
N ARG A 15 -22.47 4.28 -14.97
CA ARG A 15 -23.45 3.34 -14.38
C ARG A 15 -23.37 3.45 -12.88
N TYR A 16 -24.52 3.55 -12.24
CA TYR A 16 -24.58 3.75 -10.81
C TYR A 16 -25.78 3.04 -10.19
N ARG A 17 -25.75 2.91 -8.87
CA ARG A 17 -26.90 2.54 -8.05
C ARG A 17 -27.07 3.53 -6.90
N VAL A 18 -28.28 3.60 -6.39
CA VAL A 18 -28.57 4.35 -5.15
C VAL A 18 -28.47 3.40 -3.96
N GLU A 19 -27.78 3.85 -2.92
CA GLU A 19 -27.58 3.15 -1.65
C GLU A 19 -27.62 4.19 -0.53
N ASP A 20 -28.55 4.05 0.42
CA ASP A 20 -28.70 4.93 1.59
C ASP A 20 -28.66 6.44 1.23
N ASP A 21 -29.54 6.87 0.33
CA ASP A 21 -29.65 8.25 -0.19
C ASP A 21 -28.34 8.80 -0.77
N SER A 22 -27.50 7.94 -1.29
CA SER A 22 -26.25 8.29 -1.94
C SER A 22 -26.00 7.46 -3.19
N ILE A 23 -25.05 7.89 -4.01
CA ILE A 23 -24.65 7.21 -5.26
C ILE A 23 -23.41 6.37 -5.01
N VAL A 24 -23.45 5.15 -5.56
CA VAL A 24 -22.30 4.29 -5.79
C VAL A 24 -22.07 4.20 -7.29
N ILE A 25 -20.94 4.68 -7.79
CA ILE A 25 -20.53 4.47 -9.20
C ILE A 25 -20.11 3.01 -9.34
N GLU A 26 -20.77 2.27 -10.23
CA GLU A 26 -20.52 0.85 -10.49
C GLU A 26 -19.60 0.65 -11.71
N ASP A 27 -19.68 1.54 -12.70
CA ASP A 27 -18.90 1.41 -13.94
C ASP A 27 -18.81 2.77 -14.65
N TYR A 28 -17.67 3.03 -15.25
CA TYR A 28 -17.44 4.16 -16.14
C TYR A 28 -17.36 3.65 -17.58
N CYS A 29 -18.18 4.24 -18.47
CA CYS A 29 -18.31 3.79 -19.85
C CYS A 29 -17.88 4.87 -20.87
N GLY A 30 -17.16 5.92 -20.41
CA GLY A 30 -16.71 7.03 -21.27
C GLY A 30 -15.41 6.74 -22.00
N GLU A 31 -15.05 7.67 -22.87
CA GLU A 31 -13.81 7.65 -23.66
C GLU A 31 -12.94 8.90 -23.41
N GLU A 32 -13.29 9.71 -22.38
CA GLU A 32 -12.54 10.91 -22.03
C GLU A 32 -11.17 10.56 -21.47
N LEU A 33 -10.16 11.39 -21.83
CA LEU A 33 -8.80 11.25 -21.30
C LEU A 33 -8.67 11.88 -19.90
N ASP A 34 -9.42 12.95 -19.62
CA ASP A 34 -9.49 13.65 -18.34
C ASP A 34 -10.89 13.52 -17.77
N VAL A 35 -11.00 12.82 -16.65
CA VAL A 35 -12.26 12.47 -16.02
C VAL A 35 -12.39 13.16 -14.67
N SER A 36 -13.31 14.11 -14.55
CA SER A 36 -13.75 14.65 -13.26
C SER A 36 -15.00 13.91 -12.81
N ILE A 37 -14.88 13.10 -11.75
CA ILE A 37 -16.00 12.36 -11.18
C ILE A 37 -16.99 13.38 -10.59
N PRO A 38 -18.31 13.31 -10.91
CA PRO A 38 -19.28 14.26 -10.38
C PRO A 38 -19.45 14.11 -8.86
N ALA A 39 -19.55 15.23 -8.16
CA ALA A 39 -19.80 15.22 -6.71
C ALA A 39 -21.22 14.75 -6.36
N GLU A 40 -22.18 14.91 -7.30
CA GLU A 40 -23.57 14.47 -7.18
C GLU A 40 -24.13 14.01 -8.52
N ILE A 41 -25.08 13.09 -8.48
CA ILE A 41 -25.89 12.63 -9.62
C ILE A 41 -27.34 12.70 -9.21
N GLU A 42 -28.18 13.39 -10.03
CA GLU A 42 -29.62 13.56 -9.78
C GLU A 42 -29.96 14.11 -8.38
N GLY A 43 -29.10 14.98 -7.84
CA GLY A 43 -29.28 15.61 -6.53
C GLY A 43 -28.86 14.74 -5.33
N LEU A 44 -28.30 13.54 -5.58
CA LEU A 44 -27.73 12.69 -4.55
C LEU A 44 -26.20 12.71 -4.59
N PRO A 45 -25.52 12.77 -3.42
CA PRO A 45 -24.07 12.81 -3.38
C PRO A 45 -23.45 11.47 -3.83
N VAL A 46 -22.38 11.56 -4.63
CA VAL A 46 -21.56 10.40 -4.97
C VAL A 46 -20.65 10.09 -3.78
N LYS A 47 -20.89 8.96 -3.11
CA LYS A 47 -20.16 8.55 -1.89
C LYS A 47 -19.16 7.45 -2.11
N LYS A 48 -19.37 6.60 -3.10
CA LYS A 48 -18.53 5.41 -3.29
C LYS A 48 -18.21 5.20 -4.78
N ILE A 49 -17.02 4.74 -5.04
CA ILE A 49 -16.59 4.12 -6.30
C ILE A 49 -16.53 2.61 -6.02
N ALA A 50 -17.31 1.82 -6.76
CA ALA A 50 -17.33 0.37 -6.58
C ALA A 50 -16.00 -0.29 -6.98
N PRO A 51 -15.73 -1.52 -6.53
CA PRO A 51 -14.60 -2.28 -7.02
C PRO A 51 -14.58 -2.34 -8.56
N GLU A 52 -13.38 -2.15 -9.14
CA GLU A 52 -13.09 -2.23 -10.58
C GLU A 52 -13.91 -1.28 -11.48
N ALA A 53 -14.54 -0.23 -10.93
CA ALA A 53 -15.48 0.64 -11.65
C ALA A 53 -14.89 1.33 -12.90
N PHE A 54 -13.57 1.50 -12.99
CA PHE A 54 -12.88 2.08 -14.17
C PHE A 54 -12.02 1.07 -14.92
N SER A 55 -11.91 -0.18 -14.45
CA SER A 55 -10.94 -1.14 -14.96
C SER A 55 -11.19 -1.60 -16.39
N ILE A 56 -12.44 -1.63 -16.85
CA ILE A 56 -12.81 -2.15 -18.17
C ILE A 56 -12.64 -1.08 -19.26
N HIS A 57 -13.05 0.14 -18.98
CA HIS A 57 -13.11 1.24 -19.95
C HIS A 57 -12.05 2.32 -19.72
N GLY A 58 -11.30 2.24 -18.62
CA GLY A 58 -10.36 3.25 -18.19
C GLY A 58 -8.97 3.21 -18.85
N ALA A 59 -8.71 2.30 -19.79
CA ALA A 59 -7.37 2.09 -20.35
C ALA A 59 -6.73 3.34 -21.00
N MET A 60 -7.55 4.26 -21.52
CA MET A 60 -7.11 5.48 -22.18
C MET A 60 -7.17 6.72 -21.29
N ILE A 61 -7.72 6.61 -20.08
CA ILE A 61 -7.81 7.73 -19.14
C ILE A 61 -6.39 8.13 -18.72
N GLU A 62 -6.06 9.42 -18.83
CA GLU A 62 -4.76 9.98 -18.44
C GLU A 62 -4.84 10.63 -17.05
N ARG A 63 -5.99 11.22 -16.71
CA ARG A 63 -6.22 11.90 -15.44
C ARG A 63 -7.59 11.59 -14.87
N VAL A 64 -7.65 11.34 -13.56
CA VAL A 64 -8.90 11.23 -12.80
C VAL A 64 -8.88 12.19 -11.61
N GLU A 65 -9.95 12.94 -11.42
CA GLU A 65 -10.21 13.72 -10.22
C GLU A 65 -11.38 13.15 -9.44
N VAL A 66 -11.11 12.76 -8.18
CA VAL A 66 -12.08 12.21 -7.24
C VAL A 66 -12.54 13.32 -6.30
N PRO A 67 -13.83 13.70 -6.32
CA PRO A 67 -14.34 14.80 -5.51
C PRO A 67 -14.42 14.41 -4.02
N GLY A 68 -14.39 15.42 -3.15
CA GLY A 68 -14.48 15.25 -1.71
C GLY A 68 -15.83 14.70 -1.19
N SER A 69 -16.84 14.56 -2.04
CA SER A 69 -18.06 13.83 -1.70
C SER A 69 -17.84 12.32 -1.59
N VAL A 70 -16.88 11.77 -2.37
CA VAL A 70 -16.51 10.35 -2.35
C VAL A 70 -15.71 10.05 -1.08
N THR A 71 -16.21 9.14 -0.27
CA THR A 71 -15.55 8.70 0.96
C THR A 71 -14.81 7.37 0.77
N ASP A 72 -15.24 6.54 -0.19
CA ASP A 72 -14.74 5.18 -0.37
C ASP A 72 -14.37 4.91 -1.83
N ILE A 73 -13.14 4.48 -2.05
CA ILE A 73 -12.65 3.98 -3.33
C ILE A 73 -12.49 2.46 -3.20
N GLY A 74 -13.24 1.71 -3.97
CA GLY A 74 -13.28 0.25 -3.94
C GLY A 74 -12.01 -0.41 -4.47
N ASP A 75 -11.89 -1.70 -4.16
CA ASP A 75 -10.73 -2.51 -4.57
C ASP A 75 -10.60 -2.51 -6.11
N GLY A 76 -9.40 -2.27 -6.62
CA GLY A 76 -9.11 -2.22 -8.06
C GLY A 76 -9.85 -1.13 -8.84
N ALA A 77 -10.37 -0.09 -8.19
CA ALA A 77 -11.24 0.90 -8.86
C ALA A 77 -10.65 1.47 -10.16
N PHE A 78 -9.33 1.71 -10.20
CA PHE A 78 -8.59 2.20 -11.37
C PHE A 78 -7.56 1.19 -11.90
N LYS A 79 -7.67 -0.07 -11.49
CA LYS A 79 -6.81 -1.15 -11.97
C LYS A 79 -6.85 -1.24 -13.49
N MET A 80 -5.69 -1.48 -14.14
CA MET A 80 -5.54 -1.57 -15.59
C MET A 80 -5.84 -0.28 -16.37
N CYS A 81 -5.99 0.86 -15.71
CA CYS A 81 -5.99 2.17 -16.36
C CYS A 81 -4.54 2.51 -16.81
N MET A 82 -4.07 1.86 -17.86
CA MET A 82 -2.65 1.84 -18.24
C MET A 82 -2.08 3.21 -18.60
N SER A 83 -2.93 4.15 -19.06
CA SER A 83 -2.54 5.52 -19.40
C SER A 83 -2.70 6.49 -18.23
N LEU A 84 -3.27 6.07 -17.08
CA LEU A 84 -3.53 6.96 -15.95
C LEU A 84 -2.21 7.40 -15.32
N GLU A 85 -1.86 8.67 -15.53
CA GLU A 85 -0.66 9.31 -14.99
C GLU A 85 -0.95 10.12 -13.73
N GLU A 86 -2.17 10.68 -13.60
CA GLU A 86 -2.55 11.56 -12.50
C GLU A 86 -3.88 11.10 -11.87
N LEU A 87 -3.83 10.78 -10.56
CA LEU A 87 -5.01 10.55 -9.72
C LEU A 87 -5.05 11.64 -8.63
N VAL A 88 -6.04 12.53 -8.72
CA VAL A 88 -6.24 13.60 -7.75
C VAL A 88 -7.34 13.23 -6.77
N LEU A 89 -7.00 13.19 -5.49
CA LEU A 89 -7.94 12.92 -4.39
C LEU A 89 -8.23 14.23 -3.65
N GLN A 90 -9.50 14.65 -3.63
CA GLN A 90 -9.90 15.81 -2.83
C GLN A 90 -10.12 15.44 -1.36
N GLU A 91 -10.10 16.45 -0.47
CA GLU A 91 -10.47 16.30 0.93
C GLU A 91 -11.89 15.71 1.05
N GLY A 92 -12.04 14.65 1.84
CA GLY A 92 -13.27 13.87 2.00
C GLY A 92 -13.09 12.39 1.65
N VAL A 93 -12.07 12.02 0.85
CA VAL A 93 -11.71 10.62 0.62
C VAL A 93 -11.13 10.04 1.91
N CYS A 94 -11.78 8.97 2.44
CA CYS A 94 -11.40 8.36 3.71
C CYS A 94 -10.78 6.96 3.54
N ARG A 95 -11.28 6.16 2.62
CA ARG A 95 -10.86 4.76 2.45
C ARG A 95 -10.48 4.45 1.01
N ILE A 96 -9.32 3.81 0.84
CA ILE A 96 -8.79 3.40 -0.46
C ILE A 96 -8.55 1.88 -0.41
N GLY A 97 -9.16 1.17 -1.35
CA GLY A 97 -9.09 -0.28 -1.49
C GLY A 97 -7.72 -0.82 -1.92
N GLU A 98 -7.62 -2.13 -2.02
CA GLU A 98 -6.44 -2.81 -2.54
C GLU A 98 -6.38 -2.72 -4.08
N ASN A 99 -5.21 -2.88 -4.67
CA ASN A 99 -5.00 -2.92 -6.14
C ASN A 99 -5.52 -1.68 -6.91
N VAL A 100 -5.81 -0.57 -6.22
CA VAL A 100 -6.44 0.60 -6.86
C VAL A 100 -5.60 1.15 -8.01
N LEU A 101 -4.26 1.13 -7.89
CA LEU A 101 -3.31 1.62 -8.89
C LEU A 101 -2.57 0.50 -9.63
N LEU A 102 -3.03 -0.74 -9.55
CA LEU A 102 -2.37 -1.88 -10.20
C LEU A 102 -2.40 -1.71 -11.73
N VAL A 103 -1.22 -1.74 -12.36
CA VAL A 103 -1.05 -1.54 -13.81
C VAL A 103 -1.59 -0.18 -14.28
N THR A 104 -1.16 0.89 -13.59
CA THR A 104 -1.35 2.28 -14.03
C THR A 104 -0.01 2.93 -14.34
N ALA A 105 -0.02 4.12 -14.93
CA ALA A 105 1.16 4.96 -15.15
C ALA A 105 1.39 5.98 -14.01
N VAL A 106 0.59 5.94 -12.93
CA VAL A 106 0.75 6.83 -11.78
C VAL A 106 2.11 6.63 -11.13
N THR A 107 2.86 7.72 -10.96
CA THR A 107 4.18 7.71 -10.31
C THR A 107 4.21 8.48 -8.99
N GLN A 108 3.18 9.30 -8.74
CA GLN A 108 3.04 10.09 -7.52
C GLN A 108 1.57 10.16 -7.10
N LEU A 109 1.29 10.00 -5.81
CA LEU A 109 -0.03 10.14 -5.23
C LEU A 109 0.05 11.03 -3.98
N TYR A 110 -0.83 12.02 -3.90
CA TYR A 110 -1.02 12.82 -2.70
C TYR A 110 -2.22 12.32 -1.92
N LEU A 111 -2.01 11.99 -0.62
CA LEU A 111 -3.06 11.59 0.30
C LEU A 111 -3.54 12.80 1.12
N PRO A 112 -4.82 13.19 1.00
CA PRO A 112 -5.41 14.28 1.78
C PRO A 112 -5.49 13.97 3.29
N THR A 113 -5.84 14.99 4.09
CA THR A 113 -5.93 14.87 5.55
C THR A 113 -6.97 13.86 6.00
N THR A 114 -7.99 13.63 5.18
CA THR A 114 -9.15 12.78 5.49
C THR A 114 -8.92 11.29 5.27
N VAL A 115 -7.81 10.88 4.64
CA VAL A 115 -7.53 9.46 4.43
C VAL A 115 -7.19 8.79 5.77
N GLU A 116 -8.05 7.84 6.15
CA GLU A 116 -7.99 7.09 7.41
C GLU A 116 -7.54 5.63 7.22
N LYS A 117 -7.80 5.07 6.03
CA LYS A 117 -7.55 3.66 5.77
C LYS A 117 -7.09 3.39 4.35
N LEU A 118 -5.94 2.73 4.25
CA LEU A 118 -5.40 2.15 3.02
C LEU A 118 -5.38 0.64 3.13
N LYS A 119 -5.77 -0.06 2.05
CA LYS A 119 -5.53 -1.49 1.92
C LYS A 119 -4.32 -1.70 1.01
N CYS A 120 -3.42 -2.59 1.42
CA CYS A 120 -2.31 -3.09 0.62
C CYS A 120 -1.49 -2.01 -0.14
N PRO A 121 -1.02 -0.93 0.52
CA PRO A 121 -0.30 0.15 -0.17
C PRO A 121 1.04 -0.29 -0.77
N TRP A 122 1.62 -1.43 -0.33
CA TRP A 122 2.84 -2.01 -0.92
C TRP A 122 2.65 -2.43 -2.39
N GLU A 123 1.43 -2.75 -2.83
CA GLU A 123 1.13 -3.08 -4.23
C GLU A 123 1.32 -1.87 -5.17
N TRP A 124 1.44 -0.66 -4.63
CA TRP A 124 1.70 0.55 -5.39
C TRP A 124 3.19 0.76 -5.71
N GLY A 125 4.05 -0.15 -5.31
CA GLY A 125 5.48 -0.32 -5.54
C GLY A 125 6.29 0.89 -6.00
N LYS A 126 6.01 1.41 -7.19
CA LYS A 126 6.73 2.54 -7.80
C LYS A 126 6.14 3.92 -7.48
N VAL A 127 4.96 3.98 -6.88
CA VAL A 127 4.27 5.24 -6.61
C VAL A 127 4.92 5.96 -5.43
N ALA A 128 5.37 7.20 -5.65
CA ALA A 128 5.76 8.08 -4.56
C ALA A 128 4.50 8.57 -3.84
N ILE A 129 4.42 8.34 -2.52
CA ILE A 129 3.26 8.75 -1.74
C ILE A 129 3.63 9.95 -0.89
N ASP A 130 3.01 11.08 -1.18
CA ASP A 130 3.05 12.26 -0.34
C ASP A 130 1.79 12.31 0.52
N VAL A 131 1.92 12.72 1.77
CA VAL A 131 0.83 12.77 2.73
C VAL A 131 0.67 14.19 3.27
N ALA A 132 -0.56 14.67 3.35
CA ALA A 132 -0.87 15.95 3.99
C ALA A 132 -0.30 16.00 5.41
N GLN A 133 0.34 17.11 5.76
CA GLN A 133 1.04 17.26 7.05
C GLN A 133 0.10 17.03 8.24
N GLU A 134 -1.15 17.45 8.12
CA GLU A 134 -2.19 17.35 9.15
C GLU A 134 -2.91 16.00 9.17
N ASN A 135 -2.59 15.06 8.27
CA ASN A 135 -3.19 13.73 8.30
C ASN A 135 -2.87 13.04 9.62
N GLN A 136 -3.91 12.55 10.32
CA GLN A 136 -3.76 11.97 11.66
C GLN A 136 -3.39 10.49 11.64
N HIS A 137 -3.52 9.81 10.47
CA HIS A 137 -3.37 8.36 10.33
C HIS A 137 -2.07 7.97 9.64
N TYR A 138 -1.58 8.81 8.72
CA TYR A 138 -0.39 8.50 7.92
C TYR A 138 0.60 9.66 7.89
N PHE A 139 1.84 9.35 7.58
CA PHE A 139 2.86 10.29 7.10
C PHE A 139 3.81 9.59 6.14
N SER A 140 4.54 10.38 5.36
CA SER A 140 5.61 9.89 4.49
C SER A 140 6.90 10.63 4.79
N ASP A 141 8.03 9.92 4.70
CA ASP A 141 9.38 10.52 4.73
C ASP A 141 9.91 10.81 3.31
N GLY A 142 9.03 10.71 2.30
CA GLY A 142 9.34 10.85 0.88
C GLY A 142 9.70 9.53 0.18
N TYR A 143 9.87 8.44 0.93
CA TYR A 143 10.20 7.10 0.41
C TYR A 143 9.38 6.00 1.05
N GLY A 144 9.22 6.05 2.36
CA GLY A 144 8.39 5.15 3.12
C GLY A 144 7.07 5.81 3.50
N LEU A 145 6.02 5.03 3.47
CA LEU A 145 4.70 5.36 4.02
C LEU A 145 4.57 4.71 5.39
N TYR A 146 4.16 5.50 6.36
CA TYR A 146 3.99 5.08 7.74
C TYR A 146 2.56 5.30 8.20
N GLU A 147 1.99 4.29 8.87
CA GLU A 147 0.75 4.41 9.63
C GLU A 147 1.08 4.84 11.07
N LYS A 148 0.36 5.85 11.58
CA LYS A 148 0.48 6.33 12.96
C LYS A 148 -0.37 5.46 13.87
N ARG A 149 0.22 4.95 14.95
CA ARG A 149 -0.42 4.09 15.96
C ARG A 149 -0.20 4.66 17.36
N GLU A 150 -0.94 4.17 18.34
CA GLU A 150 -0.82 4.62 19.74
C GLU A 150 0.57 4.37 20.32
N ASP A 151 1.22 3.27 19.91
CA ASP A 151 2.53 2.80 20.39
C ASP A 151 3.71 3.18 19.49
N GLY A 152 3.48 3.99 18.45
CA GLY A 152 4.51 4.43 17.52
C GLY A 152 4.06 4.40 16.07
N TYR A 153 4.91 3.94 15.16
CA TYR A 153 4.62 3.89 13.73
C TYR A 153 4.72 2.46 13.21
N ALA A 154 3.90 2.14 12.21
CA ALA A 154 4.10 0.98 11.37
C ALA A 154 4.58 1.43 9.98
N LEU A 155 5.72 0.94 9.53
CA LEU A 155 6.15 1.13 8.15
C LEU A 155 5.35 0.19 7.25
N VAL A 156 4.50 0.76 6.39
CA VAL A 156 3.55 0.00 5.58
C VAL A 156 3.97 -0.20 4.12
N ALA A 157 4.83 0.66 3.58
CA ALA A 157 5.38 0.49 2.25
C ALA A 157 6.64 1.32 2.05
N VAL A 158 7.59 0.84 1.25
CA VAL A 158 8.77 1.58 0.78
C VAL A 158 8.79 1.56 -0.73
N ARG A 159 8.98 2.73 -1.35
CA ARG A 159 9.02 2.87 -2.81
C ARG A 159 10.08 1.98 -3.44
N ALA A 160 9.68 1.13 -4.39
CA ALA A 160 10.53 0.06 -4.94
C ALA A 160 11.50 0.51 -6.04
N GLU A 161 11.18 1.55 -6.81
CA GLU A 161 11.99 1.96 -7.99
C GLU A 161 13.02 3.06 -7.69
N ASP A 162 13.25 3.39 -6.42
CA ASP A 162 14.31 4.33 -6.05
C ASP A 162 15.68 3.59 -6.07
N GLN A 163 16.67 4.16 -6.78
CA GLN A 163 18.05 3.64 -6.83
C GLN A 163 18.82 3.85 -5.52
N ARG A 164 18.14 4.04 -4.42
CA ARG A 164 18.69 4.23 -3.10
C ARG A 164 19.35 2.94 -2.61
N VAL A 165 20.57 3.06 -2.15
CA VAL A 165 21.34 1.91 -1.62
C VAL A 165 21.21 1.74 -0.11
N ARG A 166 20.79 2.78 0.63
CA ARG A 166 20.61 2.76 2.08
C ARG A 166 19.30 3.40 2.48
N TYR A 167 18.58 2.76 3.40
CA TYR A 167 17.35 3.29 3.98
C TYR A 167 17.38 3.21 5.50
N THR A 168 17.09 4.34 6.15
CA THR A 168 16.97 4.43 7.62
C THR A 168 15.49 4.61 7.96
N VAL A 169 14.95 3.65 8.68
CA VAL A 169 13.54 3.64 9.11
C VAL A 169 13.32 4.70 10.20
N ALA A 170 12.16 5.38 10.17
CA ALA A 170 11.81 6.43 11.13
C ALA A 170 11.91 5.96 12.59
N SER A 171 12.45 6.81 13.48
CA SER A 171 12.89 6.44 14.84
C SER A 171 11.81 5.87 15.76
N ASN A 172 10.55 6.27 15.58
CA ASN A 172 9.43 5.77 16.40
C ASN A 172 8.71 4.56 15.79
N THR A 173 9.31 3.89 14.80
CA THR A 173 8.70 2.72 14.19
C THR A 173 8.79 1.52 15.14
N THR A 174 7.65 0.86 15.36
CA THR A 174 7.51 -0.32 16.21
C THR A 174 7.25 -1.60 15.40
N VAL A 175 6.71 -1.46 14.19
CA VAL A 175 6.36 -2.57 13.31
C VAL A 175 6.82 -2.30 11.89
N ILE A 176 7.44 -3.31 11.26
CA ILE A 176 7.62 -3.36 9.81
C ILE A 176 6.51 -4.24 9.27
N GLU A 177 5.60 -3.66 8.51
CA GLU A 177 4.41 -4.35 8.01
C GLU A 177 4.73 -5.36 6.90
N ARG A 178 3.77 -6.22 6.69
CA ARG A 178 3.78 -7.21 5.61
C ARG A 178 4.11 -6.56 4.28
N HIS A 179 5.05 -7.15 3.53
CA HIS A 179 5.52 -6.70 2.20
C HIS A 179 6.13 -5.28 2.17
N ALA A 180 6.41 -4.64 3.31
CA ALA A 180 6.84 -3.24 3.35
C ALA A 180 8.06 -2.91 2.48
N PHE A 181 9.00 -3.85 2.33
CA PHE A 181 10.19 -3.75 1.46
C PHE A 181 10.19 -4.77 0.32
N GLU A 182 9.10 -5.50 0.08
CA GLU A 182 9.10 -6.56 -0.92
C GLU A 182 9.66 -6.09 -2.26
N GLY A 183 10.55 -6.91 -2.84
CA GLY A 183 11.08 -6.68 -4.18
C GLY A 183 12.02 -5.49 -4.32
N GLN A 184 12.60 -4.95 -3.23
CA GLN A 184 13.58 -3.86 -3.30
C GLN A 184 14.87 -4.29 -4.00
N MET A 185 15.09 -3.78 -5.23
CA MET A 185 16.19 -4.20 -6.10
C MET A 185 17.48 -3.40 -5.89
N TYR A 186 17.46 -2.28 -5.15
CA TYR A 186 18.60 -1.36 -5.02
C TYR A 186 19.05 -1.17 -3.59
N ILE A 187 18.19 -1.34 -2.60
CA ILE A 187 18.53 -1.16 -1.18
C ILE A 187 19.51 -2.26 -0.76
N GLN A 188 20.72 -1.85 -0.34
CA GLN A 188 21.77 -2.75 0.14
C GLN A 188 21.87 -2.76 1.67
N GLU A 189 21.48 -1.66 2.32
CA GLU A 189 21.53 -1.54 3.77
C GLU A 189 20.22 -0.95 4.30
N VAL A 190 19.67 -1.57 5.35
CA VAL A 190 18.54 -1.05 6.10
C VAL A 190 18.93 -0.87 7.56
N GLU A 191 18.63 0.30 8.10
CA GLU A 191 18.82 0.64 9.51
C GLU A 191 17.44 0.67 10.19
N LEU A 192 17.21 -0.26 11.11
CA LEU A 192 16.00 -0.32 11.94
C LEU A 192 16.23 0.44 13.24
N PRO A 193 15.24 1.21 13.74
CA PRO A 193 15.34 1.82 15.07
C PRO A 193 15.19 0.79 16.18
N GLU A 194 15.73 1.09 17.37
CA GLU A 194 15.67 0.22 18.55
C GLU A 194 14.23 -0.11 19.02
N GLY A 195 13.25 0.69 18.60
CA GLY A 195 11.85 0.50 18.94
C GLY A 195 11.12 -0.61 18.20
N VAL A 196 11.72 -1.20 17.14
CA VAL A 196 11.05 -2.25 16.35
C VAL A 196 10.90 -3.52 17.17
N ILE A 197 9.65 -3.98 17.33
CA ILE A 197 9.27 -5.16 18.11
C ILE A 197 8.85 -6.34 17.26
N SER A 198 8.37 -6.09 16.02
CA SER A 198 7.98 -7.14 15.07
C SER A 198 8.27 -6.78 13.61
N ILE A 199 8.56 -7.82 12.82
CA ILE A 199 8.68 -7.77 11.37
C ILE A 199 7.67 -8.80 10.83
N GLU A 200 6.69 -8.30 10.06
CA GLU A 200 5.56 -9.10 9.59
C GLU A 200 5.91 -9.91 8.33
N GLU A 201 5.00 -10.80 7.91
CA GLU A 201 5.26 -11.75 6.82
C GLU A 201 5.76 -11.06 5.55
N GLU A 202 6.74 -11.67 4.89
CA GLU A 202 7.25 -11.27 3.58
C GLU A 202 7.78 -9.82 3.52
N ALA A 203 8.03 -9.18 4.69
CA ALA A 203 8.39 -7.76 4.77
C ALA A 203 9.62 -7.38 3.95
N PHE A 204 10.60 -8.28 3.80
CA PHE A 204 11.81 -8.10 2.98
C PHE A 204 11.92 -9.14 1.87
N GLU A 205 10.83 -9.85 1.55
CA GLU A 205 10.88 -10.88 0.52
C GLU A 205 11.45 -10.32 -0.78
N SER A 206 12.33 -11.10 -1.43
CA SER A 206 12.95 -10.75 -2.72
C SER A 206 13.76 -9.45 -2.72
N CYS A 207 14.25 -8.98 -1.58
CA CYS A 207 15.21 -7.89 -1.47
C CYS A 207 16.60 -8.38 -1.93
N GLN A 208 16.78 -8.65 -3.22
CA GLN A 208 17.96 -9.34 -3.75
C GLN A 208 19.27 -8.56 -3.57
N ALA A 209 19.21 -7.23 -3.49
CA ALA A 209 20.38 -6.38 -3.29
C ALA A 209 20.71 -6.18 -1.80
N LEU A 210 19.83 -6.53 -0.86
CA LEU A 210 20.02 -6.32 0.56
C LEU A 210 21.20 -7.15 1.07
N ARG A 211 22.24 -6.46 1.56
CA ARG A 211 23.48 -7.07 2.08
C ARG A 211 23.56 -7.02 3.59
N ARG A 212 22.98 -5.97 4.18
CA ARG A 212 23.09 -5.74 5.61
C ARG A 212 21.80 -5.17 6.18
N ILE A 213 21.37 -5.78 7.27
CA ILE A 213 20.36 -5.25 8.18
C ILE A 213 20.81 -5.56 9.61
N VAL A 214 20.65 -4.59 10.52
CA VAL A 214 20.90 -4.79 11.95
C VAL A 214 19.55 -4.90 12.63
N LEU A 215 19.29 -6.07 13.25
CA LEU A 215 18.06 -6.31 13.99
C LEU A 215 18.26 -5.79 15.43
N PRO A 216 17.34 -4.92 15.93
CA PRO A 216 17.48 -4.36 17.27
C PRO A 216 17.20 -5.38 18.37
N GLU A 217 17.83 -5.21 19.55
CA GLU A 217 17.61 -6.09 20.71
C GLU A 217 16.17 -6.03 21.27
N GLY A 218 15.36 -5.03 20.89
CA GLY A 218 13.93 -4.98 21.21
C GLY A 218 13.04 -5.90 20.38
N LEU A 219 13.56 -6.46 19.27
CA LEU A 219 12.81 -7.30 18.36
C LEU A 219 12.44 -8.65 18.99
N THR A 220 11.15 -8.95 19.04
CA THR A 220 10.62 -10.19 19.67
C THR A 220 10.00 -11.15 18.68
N ARG A 221 9.64 -10.70 17.48
CA ARG A 221 8.97 -11.52 16.47
C ARG A 221 9.47 -11.21 15.05
N ILE A 222 9.78 -12.25 14.31
CA ILE A 222 10.01 -12.26 12.86
C ILE A 222 9.04 -13.28 12.29
N CYS A 223 8.10 -12.84 11.44
CA CYS A 223 7.08 -13.72 10.85
C CYS A 223 7.64 -14.60 9.73
N ALA A 224 6.76 -15.34 9.04
CA ALA A 224 7.17 -16.23 7.96
C ALA A 224 7.71 -15.47 6.75
N ASP A 225 8.64 -16.09 6.03
CA ASP A 225 9.18 -15.65 4.74
C ASP A 225 9.81 -14.23 4.74
N VAL A 226 10.10 -13.64 5.91
CA VAL A 226 10.56 -12.24 6.03
C VAL A 226 11.75 -11.95 5.14
N PHE A 227 12.79 -12.80 5.13
CA PHE A 227 13.99 -12.61 4.29
C PHE A 227 14.08 -13.65 3.16
N ARG A 228 12.97 -14.21 2.74
CA ARG A 228 12.97 -15.17 1.63
C ARG A 228 13.53 -14.51 0.37
N CYS A 229 14.41 -15.22 -0.34
CA CYS A 229 15.10 -14.74 -1.55
C CYS A 229 15.96 -13.48 -1.35
N CYS A 230 16.38 -13.15 -0.12
CA CYS A 230 17.41 -12.14 0.15
C CYS A 230 18.81 -12.70 -0.11
N ILE A 231 19.11 -13.06 -1.36
CA ILE A 231 20.29 -13.84 -1.76
C ILE A 231 21.64 -13.15 -1.49
N SER A 232 21.66 -11.84 -1.29
CA SER A 232 22.86 -11.06 -0.97
C SER A 232 23.04 -10.79 0.53
N LEU A 233 22.05 -11.19 1.37
CA LEU A 233 22.09 -10.90 2.81
C LEU A 233 23.13 -11.77 3.51
N GLU A 234 24.10 -11.15 4.12
CA GLU A 234 25.23 -11.81 4.79
C GLU A 234 25.24 -11.49 6.29
N GLY A 235 25.64 -12.48 7.11
CA GLY A 235 25.92 -12.27 8.52
C GLY A 235 24.72 -11.77 9.34
N LEU A 236 23.49 -12.25 9.03
CA LEU A 236 22.32 -11.90 9.81
C LEU A 236 22.43 -12.47 11.23
N GLU A 237 22.47 -11.59 12.22
CA GLU A 237 22.48 -11.95 13.63
C GLU A 237 21.07 -11.76 14.21
N LEU A 238 20.53 -12.81 14.83
CA LEU A 238 19.23 -12.74 15.50
C LEU A 238 19.41 -12.20 16.93
N PRO A 239 18.59 -11.24 17.37
CA PRO A 239 18.70 -10.67 18.71
C PRO A 239 18.35 -11.68 19.80
N SER A 240 18.95 -11.52 20.97
CA SER A 240 18.74 -12.43 22.12
C SER A 240 17.30 -12.39 22.66
N THR A 241 16.57 -11.35 22.35
CA THR A 241 15.17 -11.13 22.75
C THR A 241 14.14 -11.80 21.85
N LEU A 242 14.58 -12.37 20.71
CA LEU A 242 13.67 -13.02 19.76
C LEU A 242 12.96 -14.21 20.40
N LYS A 243 11.63 -14.23 20.35
CA LYS A 243 10.77 -15.27 20.93
C LYS A 243 10.04 -16.09 19.87
N ASP A 244 9.78 -15.46 18.72
CA ASP A 244 8.99 -16.05 17.64
C ASP A 244 9.73 -15.87 16.32
N LEU A 245 10.07 -16.98 15.67
CA LEU A 245 10.70 -17.00 14.35
C LEU A 245 9.84 -17.86 13.42
N GLY A 246 9.23 -17.22 12.45
CA GLY A 246 8.33 -17.84 11.49
C GLY A 246 9.02 -18.81 10.53
N GLU A 247 8.23 -19.67 9.92
CA GLU A 247 8.72 -20.61 8.90
C GLU A 247 9.41 -19.86 7.76
N HIS A 248 10.51 -20.36 7.27
CA HIS A 248 11.30 -19.82 6.16
C HIS A 248 11.75 -18.35 6.32
N ALA A 249 11.62 -17.77 7.51
CA ALA A 249 11.94 -16.35 7.76
C ALA A 249 13.34 -15.94 7.30
N VAL A 250 14.30 -16.87 7.32
CA VAL A 250 15.72 -16.65 6.99
C VAL A 250 16.25 -17.66 5.96
N THR A 251 15.36 -18.29 5.19
CA THR A 251 15.77 -19.19 4.09
C THR A 251 16.29 -18.39 2.90
N ASP A 252 17.24 -19.00 2.17
CA ASP A 252 17.90 -18.41 1.00
C ASP A 252 18.72 -17.13 1.32
N THR A 253 19.13 -16.96 2.59
CA THR A 253 20.13 -15.97 2.96
C THR A 253 21.53 -16.58 2.94
N TYR A 254 22.52 -15.82 2.46
CA TYR A 254 23.88 -16.32 2.34
C TYR A 254 24.54 -16.53 3.70
N GLY A 255 25.04 -17.76 3.96
CA GLY A 255 25.80 -18.07 5.18
C GLY A 255 24.98 -18.32 6.45
N TRP A 256 23.64 -18.28 6.41
CA TRP A 256 22.83 -18.64 7.57
C TRP A 256 22.72 -20.17 7.71
N SER A 257 22.91 -20.66 8.94
CA SER A 257 22.72 -22.07 9.29
C SER A 257 21.98 -22.18 10.62
N PRO A 258 20.91 -22.97 10.71
CA PRO A 258 20.11 -23.17 11.93
C PRO A 258 20.93 -23.59 13.15
N SER A 259 22.10 -24.19 12.93
CA SER A 259 22.96 -24.70 13.99
C SER A 259 23.75 -23.61 14.74
N MET A 260 23.76 -22.36 14.27
CA MET A 260 24.58 -21.31 14.89
C MET A 260 23.93 -20.64 16.10
N ASN A 261 22.59 -20.66 16.24
CA ASN A 261 21.89 -19.92 17.30
C ASN A 261 21.04 -20.75 18.26
N GLY A 262 21.13 -22.09 18.24
CA GLY A 262 20.49 -22.95 19.27
C GLY A 262 18.95 -22.96 19.26
N ILE A 263 18.31 -22.40 18.27
CA ILE A 263 16.85 -22.46 18.10
C ILE A 263 16.56 -23.71 17.26
N MET A 264 16.08 -24.76 17.93
CA MET A 264 15.52 -25.93 17.24
C MET A 264 14.04 -25.66 16.94
N TYR A 265 13.63 -25.88 15.71
CA TYR A 265 12.24 -25.89 15.26
C TYR A 265 11.47 -27.10 15.81
#